data_9a9fcd24f15a52fef01e449320a4d0bc
#
_entry.id   9a9fcd24f15a52fef01e449320a4d0bc
#
_cell.length_a   1.000
_cell.length_b   1.000
_cell.length_c   1.000
_cell.angle_alpha   90.00
_cell.angle_beta   90.00
_cell.angle_gamma   90.00
#
_symmetry.space_group_name_H-M   'P 1'
#
loop_
_entity.id
_entity.type
_entity.pdbx_description
1 polymer ?
#
loop_
_entity_poly.entity_id
_entity_poly.type
_entity_poly.pdbx_seq_one_letter_code
_entity_poly.pdbx_strand_id
1 'polypeptide(L)'
;MSTIDVQRIWKPSVSELWTGRRPLWWTVGSAGELAVLFVHRQWLRRSRYVKGWLRWRPQVPFDGVLVMRHADGSLQRRPIKDVQVRPSHIALLPDSRLLLARGRAGKEDSGEWGPNAVVVSLESGQQEAAFCIGDDIPALVTDRGGSIWTAHGDEGIYGGHPESAAGLAGWSVEGEAIWAPGSRLPDVPLEGCTAATEGDRVWLIWYSGSRRGGTFLTRIHPSNGEVTSWPSPVRDPDGFAVRGRRAVLTKRVHNQRSTEVVRAEFDGDDWNVTERRRIRVPGRVVMRCGQGRDGVLWLRAGDTWLRIEA
;
A
#
# COMPACT_ATOMS: atom_id res chain seq x y z
N MET A 1 -21.52 -2.19 -24.07
CA MET A 1 -20.16 -2.48 -23.55
C MET A 1 -19.77 -1.34 -22.59
N SER A 2 -19.67 -1.60 -21.31
CA SER A 2 -19.22 -0.61 -20.32
C SER A 2 -17.75 -0.30 -20.60
N THR A 3 -17.42 0.94 -20.84
CA THR A 3 -16.03 1.37 -21.04
C THR A 3 -15.39 1.46 -19.66
N ILE A 4 -14.21 0.84 -19.46
CA ILE A 4 -13.44 1.06 -18.24
C ILE A 4 -13.13 2.55 -18.14
N ASP A 5 -13.78 3.23 -17.20
CA ASP A 5 -13.55 4.65 -16.94
C ASP A 5 -12.35 4.81 -16.00
N VAL A 6 -11.36 5.59 -16.46
CA VAL A 6 -10.15 5.90 -15.70
C VAL A 6 -10.11 7.40 -15.47
N GLN A 7 -10.46 7.79 -14.27
CA GLN A 7 -10.52 9.19 -13.89
C GLN A 7 -9.16 9.70 -13.45
N ARG A 8 -8.73 10.83 -14.00
CA ARG A 8 -7.58 11.57 -13.51
C ARG A 8 -8.03 12.45 -12.34
N ILE A 9 -7.53 12.15 -11.15
CA ILE A 9 -7.98 12.80 -9.91
C ILE A 9 -7.10 13.99 -9.55
N TRP A 10 -5.78 13.81 -9.63
CA TRP A 10 -4.86 14.85 -9.21
C TRP A 10 -3.50 14.72 -9.88
N LYS A 11 -2.87 15.85 -10.02
CA LYS A 11 -1.47 16.02 -10.40
C LYS A 11 -0.93 17.23 -9.66
N PRO A 12 0.27 17.19 -9.07
CA PRO A 12 0.88 18.39 -8.48
C PRO A 12 0.93 19.54 -9.47
N SER A 13 0.68 20.75 -8.99
CA SER A 13 0.83 21.96 -9.80
C SER A 13 2.30 22.18 -10.18
N VAL A 14 2.52 22.96 -11.22
CA VAL A 14 3.87 23.34 -11.62
C VAL A 14 4.58 24.08 -10.48
N SER A 15 3.86 24.94 -9.75
CA SER A 15 4.39 25.67 -8.59
C SER A 15 4.84 24.73 -7.46
N GLU A 16 4.10 23.67 -7.17
CA GLU A 16 4.49 22.69 -6.15
C GLU A 16 5.80 21.96 -6.53
N LEU A 17 5.98 21.63 -7.80
CA LEU A 17 7.20 21.02 -8.30
C LEU A 17 8.37 22.01 -8.42
N TRP A 18 8.10 23.28 -8.69
CA TRP A 18 9.12 24.33 -8.80
C TRP A 18 9.76 24.69 -7.46
N THR A 19 9.06 24.46 -6.34
CA THR A 19 9.67 24.61 -5.00
C THR A 19 10.79 23.61 -4.71
N GLY A 20 11.19 22.82 -5.70
CA GLY A 20 12.23 21.79 -5.55
C GLY A 20 11.77 20.53 -4.85
N ARG A 21 10.48 20.39 -4.55
CA ARG A 21 9.91 19.19 -3.91
C ARG A 21 9.59 18.10 -4.92
N ARG A 22 9.58 16.86 -4.43
CA ARG A 22 9.19 15.66 -5.20
C ARG A 22 8.15 14.87 -4.43
N PRO A 23 7.03 14.46 -5.07
CA PRO A 23 6.08 13.54 -4.48
C PRO A 23 6.74 12.15 -4.43
N LEU A 24 6.92 11.60 -3.25
CA LEU A 24 7.57 10.29 -3.09
C LEU A 24 6.55 9.22 -2.74
N TRP A 25 5.92 9.31 -1.59
CA TRP A 25 4.96 8.32 -1.11
C TRP A 25 3.56 8.88 -1.09
N TRP A 26 2.60 7.99 -1.11
CA TRP A 26 1.20 8.37 -1.10
C TRP A 26 0.35 7.26 -0.49
N THR A 27 -0.83 7.62 -0.03
CA THR A 27 -1.85 6.72 0.46
C THR A 27 -3.24 7.31 0.25
N VAL A 28 -4.24 6.48 0.42
CA VAL A 28 -5.65 6.89 0.46
C VAL A 28 -6.20 6.57 1.84
N GLY A 29 -6.75 7.56 2.50
CA GLY A 29 -7.37 7.41 3.80
C GLY A 29 -8.74 6.76 3.75
N SER A 30 -9.30 6.49 4.93
CA SER A 30 -10.58 5.80 5.08
C SER A 30 -11.78 6.61 4.58
N ALA A 31 -11.68 7.95 4.52
CA ALA A 31 -12.71 8.82 3.93
C ALA A 31 -12.46 9.12 2.43
N GLY A 32 -11.51 8.43 1.79
CA GLY A 32 -11.18 8.58 0.37
C GLY A 32 -10.30 9.79 0.06
N GLU A 33 -9.68 10.41 1.06
CA GLU A 33 -8.70 11.47 0.89
C GLU A 33 -7.38 10.92 0.35
N LEU A 34 -6.83 11.58 -0.67
CA LEU A 34 -5.50 11.28 -1.20
C LEU A 34 -4.45 12.07 -0.42
N ALA A 35 -3.53 11.37 0.22
CA ALA A 35 -2.39 11.97 0.91
C ALA A 35 -1.09 11.66 0.18
N VAL A 36 -0.27 12.68 -0.07
CA VAL A 36 1.01 12.57 -0.79
C VAL A 36 2.10 13.26 -0.01
N LEU A 37 3.15 12.54 0.33
CA LEU A 37 4.33 13.09 1.02
C LEU A 37 5.35 13.61 0.01
N PHE A 38 5.61 14.91 0.09
CA PHE A 38 6.61 15.61 -0.70
C PHE A 38 7.88 15.81 0.12
N VAL A 39 9.02 15.58 -0.52
CA VAL A 39 10.34 15.82 0.08
C VAL A 39 11.13 16.77 -0.80
N HIS A 40 11.83 17.73 -0.19
CA HIS A 40 12.65 18.68 -0.92
C HIS A 40 13.91 18.02 -1.49
N ARG A 41 14.35 18.43 -2.70
CA ARG A 41 15.48 17.81 -3.42
C ARG A 41 16.79 17.81 -2.64
N GLN A 42 17.00 18.77 -1.76
CA GLN A 42 18.21 18.83 -0.93
C GLN A 42 18.40 17.56 -0.08
N TRP A 43 17.29 16.94 0.34
CA TRP A 43 17.28 15.70 1.10
C TRP A 43 17.34 14.44 0.24
N LEU A 44 17.30 14.58 -1.11
CA LEU A 44 17.16 13.45 -2.01
C LEU A 44 18.47 13.11 -2.69
N ARG A 45 18.81 11.82 -2.72
CA ARG A 45 19.87 11.26 -3.58
C ARG A 45 19.26 10.42 -4.68
N ARG A 46 19.87 10.43 -5.86
CA ARG A 46 19.51 9.50 -6.93
C ARG A 46 19.84 8.07 -6.49
N SER A 47 18.86 7.19 -6.62
CA SER A 47 19.07 5.75 -6.46
C SER A 47 19.22 5.09 -7.83
N ARG A 48 20.21 4.21 -7.98
CA ARG A 48 20.38 3.40 -9.18
C ARG A 48 19.34 2.26 -9.26
N TYR A 49 18.60 2.00 -8.21
CA TYR A 49 17.61 0.93 -8.18
C TYR A 49 16.42 1.27 -9.06
N VAL A 50 16.01 0.36 -9.95
CA VAL A 50 15.28 0.72 -11.17
C VAL A 50 13.95 0.00 -11.37
N LYS A 51 13.66 -1.10 -10.72
CA LYS A 51 12.44 -1.86 -11.04
C LYS A 51 11.21 -1.32 -10.31
N GLY A 52 10.54 -0.32 -10.91
CA GLY A 52 9.25 0.16 -10.44
C GLY A 52 9.29 1.09 -9.22
N TRP A 53 10.43 1.32 -8.63
CA TRP A 53 10.63 2.19 -7.48
C TRP A 53 10.92 3.63 -7.90
N LEU A 54 10.61 4.55 -6.98
CA LEU A 54 11.01 5.96 -7.16
C LEU A 54 12.53 6.06 -7.24
N ARG A 55 13.02 6.79 -8.24
CA ARG A 55 14.48 6.99 -8.47
C ARG A 55 15.18 7.81 -7.38
N TRP A 56 14.47 8.16 -6.33
CA TRP A 56 14.92 9.07 -5.30
C TRP A 56 14.85 8.40 -3.94
N ARG A 57 15.93 8.50 -3.19
CA ARG A 57 15.99 8.09 -1.78
C ARG A 57 16.24 9.30 -0.92
N PRO A 58 15.46 9.56 0.13
CA PRO A 58 15.76 10.60 1.08
C PRO A 58 16.95 10.19 1.94
N GLN A 59 17.73 11.17 2.33
CA GLN A 59 18.66 11.08 3.45
C GLN A 59 17.83 11.23 4.73
N VAL A 60 18.14 10.50 5.76
CA VAL A 60 17.53 10.67 7.08
C VAL A 60 18.51 11.36 8.02
N PRO A 61 18.03 12.25 8.87
CA PRO A 61 16.66 12.75 8.93
C PRO A 61 16.30 13.64 7.73
N PHE A 62 15.01 13.81 7.46
CA PHE A 62 14.52 14.76 6.44
C PHE A 62 13.22 15.43 6.84
N ASP A 63 12.98 16.62 6.27
CA ASP A 63 11.70 17.30 6.36
C ASP A 63 10.87 17.06 5.10
N GLY A 64 9.55 16.96 5.30
CA GLY A 64 8.58 16.78 4.24
C GLY A 64 7.36 17.66 4.40
N VAL A 65 6.49 17.62 3.39
CA VAL A 65 5.15 18.21 3.43
C VAL A 65 4.16 17.15 2.97
N LEU A 66 3.23 16.81 3.83
CA LEU A 66 2.09 15.99 3.45
C LEU A 66 1.03 16.91 2.80
N VAL A 67 0.68 16.63 1.56
CA VAL A 67 -0.42 17.28 0.84
C VAL A 67 -1.58 16.32 0.83
N MET A 68 -2.68 16.69 1.46
CA MET A 68 -3.92 15.93 1.48
C MET A 68 -4.93 16.59 0.54
N ARG A 69 -5.51 15.81 -0.35
CA ARG A 69 -6.61 16.21 -1.22
C ARG A 69 -7.88 15.53 -0.74
N HIS A 70 -8.81 16.32 -0.27
CA HIS A 70 -10.12 15.85 0.20
C HIS A 70 -11.07 15.54 -0.98
N ALA A 71 -12.19 14.87 -0.67
CA ALA A 71 -13.18 14.47 -1.67
C ALA A 71 -13.79 15.67 -2.43
N ASP A 72 -13.94 16.82 -1.77
CA ASP A 72 -14.40 18.09 -2.35
C ASP A 72 -13.36 18.78 -3.25
N GLY A 73 -12.14 18.21 -3.33
CA GLY A 73 -11.03 18.76 -4.11
C GLY A 73 -10.16 19.76 -3.38
N SER A 74 -10.50 20.15 -2.15
CA SER A 74 -9.69 21.03 -1.33
C SER A 74 -8.33 20.41 -1.00
N LEU A 75 -7.31 21.26 -0.82
CA LEU A 75 -5.95 20.82 -0.52
C LEU A 75 -5.52 21.34 0.85
N GLN A 76 -5.14 20.43 1.72
CA GLN A 76 -4.53 20.73 3.01
C GLN A 76 -3.05 20.36 2.97
N ARG A 77 -2.18 21.17 3.61
CA ARG A 77 -0.75 20.94 3.70
C ARG A 77 -0.31 20.88 5.14
N ARG A 78 0.42 19.83 5.50
CA ARG A 78 0.97 19.62 6.84
C ARG A 78 2.47 19.43 6.77
N PRO A 79 3.27 20.23 7.47
CA PRO A 79 4.70 19.98 7.59
C PRO A 79 4.95 18.72 8.41
N ILE A 80 5.88 17.90 7.97
CA ILE A 80 6.38 16.74 8.70
C ILE A 80 7.87 16.99 8.91
N LYS A 81 8.33 16.95 10.15
CA LYS A 81 9.69 17.35 10.50
C LYS A 81 10.50 16.16 11.02
N ASP A 82 11.80 16.22 10.80
CA ASP A 82 12.79 15.35 11.39
C ASP A 82 12.48 13.85 11.25
N VAL A 83 12.07 13.43 10.04
CA VAL A 83 11.70 12.02 9.77
C VAL A 83 12.95 11.15 9.82
N GLN A 84 13.01 10.27 10.83
CA GLN A 84 14.16 9.38 11.09
C GLN A 84 14.13 8.08 10.28
N VAL A 85 13.02 7.77 9.62
CA VAL A 85 12.86 6.55 8.82
C VAL A 85 12.83 6.85 7.32
N ARG A 86 13.24 5.88 6.50
CA ARG A 86 13.04 5.94 5.04
C ARG A 86 11.80 5.12 4.69
N PRO A 87 10.63 5.72 4.53
CA PRO A 87 9.42 4.94 4.30
C PRO A 87 9.49 4.16 3.00
N SER A 88 8.83 3.01 2.96
CA SER A 88 8.35 2.34 1.75
C SER A 88 6.84 2.54 1.61
N HIS A 89 6.16 2.67 2.73
CA HIS A 89 4.73 2.88 2.83
C HIS A 89 4.42 4.06 3.75
N ILE A 90 3.30 4.73 3.45
CA ILE A 90 2.67 5.67 4.37
C ILE A 90 1.19 5.30 4.49
N ALA A 91 0.57 5.58 5.64
CA ALA A 91 -0.86 5.42 5.83
C ALA A 91 -1.41 6.51 6.75
N LEU A 92 -2.64 6.97 6.47
CA LEU A 92 -3.36 7.83 7.39
C LEU A 92 -3.96 6.97 8.51
N LEU A 93 -3.82 7.42 9.73
CA LEU A 93 -4.40 6.85 10.93
C LEU A 93 -5.48 7.77 11.49
N PRO A 94 -6.38 7.28 12.35
CA PRO A 94 -7.29 8.13 13.11
C PRO A 94 -6.56 9.23 13.90
N ASP A 95 -7.30 10.21 14.38
CA ASP A 95 -6.81 11.30 15.24
C ASP A 95 -5.68 12.12 14.61
N SER A 96 -5.81 12.42 13.30
CA SER A 96 -4.85 13.23 12.55
C SER A 96 -3.42 12.71 12.67
N ARG A 97 -3.21 11.42 12.54
CA ARG A 97 -1.88 10.78 12.60
C ARG A 97 -1.46 10.18 11.24
N LEU A 98 -0.18 10.10 11.03
CA LEU A 98 0.45 9.52 9.84
C LEU A 98 1.41 8.41 10.24
N LEU A 99 1.20 7.22 9.72
CA LEU A 99 2.17 6.14 9.77
C LEU A 99 3.19 6.28 8.65
N LEU A 100 4.47 6.17 8.98
CA LEU A 100 5.58 6.05 8.05
C LEU A 100 6.28 4.73 8.31
N ALA A 101 6.20 3.78 7.38
CA ALA A 101 6.76 2.44 7.56
C ALA A 101 7.85 2.11 6.54
N ARG A 102 8.98 1.57 7.01
CA ARG A 102 10.01 0.96 6.16
C ARG A 102 9.55 -0.43 5.75
N GLY A 103 9.95 -0.87 4.56
CA GLY A 103 9.71 -2.24 4.14
C GLY A 103 10.56 -3.27 4.90
N ARG A 104 11.68 -2.86 5.50
CA ARG A 104 12.60 -3.75 6.21
C ARG A 104 12.77 -3.32 7.66
N ALA A 105 12.72 -4.28 8.55
CA ALA A 105 13.21 -4.16 9.91
C ALA A 105 14.69 -4.58 9.99
N GLY A 106 15.36 -4.20 11.04
CA GLY A 106 16.72 -4.63 11.35
C GLY A 106 16.79 -5.13 12.78
N LYS A 107 17.72 -6.02 13.07
CA LYS A 107 18.03 -6.39 14.45
C LYS A 107 18.95 -5.33 15.07
N GLU A 108 18.68 -4.99 16.30
CA GLU A 108 19.54 -4.18 17.15
C GLU A 108 20.69 -5.03 17.71
N ASP A 109 21.65 -4.39 18.35
CA ASP A 109 22.79 -5.08 18.99
C ASP A 109 22.33 -6.04 20.10
N SER A 110 21.16 -5.80 20.70
CA SER A 110 20.49 -6.70 21.65
C SER A 110 19.99 -8.01 21.04
N GLY A 111 19.90 -8.07 19.69
CA GLY A 111 19.27 -9.16 18.96
C GLY A 111 17.75 -9.00 18.76
N GLU A 112 17.15 -7.99 19.37
CA GLU A 112 15.74 -7.64 19.19
C GLU A 112 15.48 -6.94 17.84
N TRP A 113 14.25 -7.01 17.36
CA TRP A 113 13.86 -6.32 16.12
C TRP A 113 13.62 -4.83 16.42
N GLY A 114 14.43 -3.99 15.81
CA GLY A 114 14.30 -2.55 15.92
C GLY A 114 13.09 -1.98 15.18
N PRO A 115 12.67 -0.75 15.53
CA PRO A 115 11.50 -0.12 14.93
C PRO A 115 11.68 0.13 13.43
N ASN A 116 10.66 -0.22 12.66
CA ASN A 116 10.58 0.08 11.23
C ASN A 116 9.36 0.93 10.86
N ALA A 117 8.53 1.25 11.82
CA ALA A 117 7.37 2.13 11.68
C ALA A 117 7.43 3.26 12.71
N VAL A 118 7.03 4.45 12.29
CA VAL A 118 6.88 5.61 13.16
C VAL A 118 5.51 6.25 12.92
N VAL A 119 4.90 6.76 13.98
CA VAL A 119 3.67 7.54 13.94
C VAL A 119 4.02 9.01 14.15
N VAL A 120 3.48 9.86 13.30
CA VAL A 120 3.68 11.32 13.33
C VAL A 120 2.32 11.99 13.52
N SER A 121 2.23 12.92 14.44
CA SER A 121 1.08 13.81 14.57
C SER A 121 1.02 14.78 13.40
N LEU A 122 -0.11 14.88 12.72
CA LEU A 122 -0.33 15.87 11.65
C LEU A 122 -0.63 17.28 12.19
N GLU A 123 -0.86 17.42 13.49
CA GLU A 123 -1.06 18.71 14.15
C GLU A 123 0.27 19.37 14.47
N SER A 124 1.16 18.64 15.14
CA SER A 124 2.48 19.13 15.55
C SER A 124 3.56 18.91 14.48
N GLY A 125 3.40 17.92 13.60
CA GLY A 125 4.41 17.44 12.66
C GLY A 125 5.54 16.64 13.32
N GLN A 126 5.39 16.25 14.60
CA GLN A 126 6.39 15.53 15.39
C GLN A 126 6.09 14.03 15.47
N GLN A 127 7.15 13.24 15.65
CA GLN A 127 7.02 11.81 15.92
C GLN A 127 6.43 11.59 17.32
N GLU A 128 5.44 10.70 17.41
CA GLU A 128 4.78 10.31 18.67
C GLU A 128 5.18 8.92 19.14
N ALA A 129 5.37 7.99 18.20
CA ALA A 129 5.68 6.60 18.51
C ALA A 129 6.62 5.98 17.47
N ALA A 130 7.30 4.91 17.86
CA ALA A 130 8.08 4.04 16.98
C ALA A 130 7.97 2.59 17.45
N PHE A 131 7.74 1.67 16.51
CA PHE A 131 7.58 0.24 16.80
C PHE A 131 7.93 -0.62 15.58
N CYS A 132 7.98 -1.92 15.75
CA CYS A 132 8.19 -2.89 14.67
C CYS A 132 6.85 -3.46 14.21
N ILE A 133 6.62 -3.53 12.89
CA ILE A 133 5.45 -4.16 12.26
C ILE A 133 5.85 -5.28 11.30
N GLY A 134 6.86 -6.06 11.69
CA GLY A 134 7.40 -7.15 10.90
C GLY A 134 8.48 -6.73 9.90
N ASP A 135 9.05 -7.69 9.21
CA ASP A 135 10.09 -7.47 8.20
C ASP A 135 9.59 -7.78 6.80
N ASP A 136 10.23 -7.17 5.80
CA ASP A 136 9.95 -7.30 4.37
C ASP A 136 8.46 -7.14 4.02
N ILE A 137 8.01 -5.88 4.03
CA ILE A 137 6.61 -5.49 3.86
C ILE A 137 6.38 -4.95 2.44
N PRO A 138 5.98 -5.78 1.45
CA PRO A 138 5.61 -5.32 0.12
C PRO A 138 4.21 -4.70 0.04
N ALA A 139 3.28 -5.06 0.93
CA ALA A 139 1.94 -4.49 0.97
C ALA A 139 1.51 -4.13 2.39
N LEU A 140 0.91 -2.95 2.52
CA LEU A 140 0.41 -2.41 3.78
C LEU A 140 -0.88 -1.64 3.54
N VAL A 141 -1.85 -1.82 4.42
CA VAL A 141 -3.09 -1.03 4.46
C VAL A 141 -3.53 -0.83 5.91
N THR A 142 -4.27 0.23 6.18
CA THR A 142 -4.93 0.46 7.47
C THR A 142 -6.43 0.32 7.32
N ASP A 143 -7.08 -0.31 8.30
CA ASP A 143 -8.54 -0.33 8.37
C ASP A 143 -9.10 1.00 8.91
N ARG A 144 -10.43 1.08 9.07
CA ARG A 144 -11.09 2.29 9.59
C ARG A 144 -10.77 2.57 11.06
N GLY A 145 -10.47 1.53 11.82
CA GLY A 145 -10.07 1.64 13.23
C GLY A 145 -8.62 2.06 13.43
N GLY A 146 -7.82 2.07 12.35
CA GLY A 146 -6.40 2.40 12.38
C GLY A 146 -5.48 1.19 12.57
N SER A 147 -6.02 -0.03 12.71
CA SER A 147 -5.19 -1.22 12.74
C SER A 147 -4.42 -1.35 11.42
N ILE A 148 -3.18 -1.81 11.52
CA ILE A 148 -2.26 -1.90 10.39
C ILE A 148 -2.24 -3.36 9.92
N TRP A 149 -2.38 -3.58 8.63
CA TRP A 149 -2.41 -4.90 8.02
C TRP A 149 -1.30 -5.02 6.99
N THR A 150 -0.47 -6.06 7.15
CA THR A 150 0.73 -6.27 6.33
C THR A 150 0.70 -7.63 5.63
N ALA A 151 1.22 -7.65 4.41
CA ALA A 151 1.65 -8.89 3.76
C ALA A 151 3.17 -8.81 3.59
N HIS A 152 3.86 -9.89 3.94
CA HIS A 152 5.30 -9.98 3.98
C HIS A 152 5.87 -10.62 2.71
N GLY A 153 7.14 -10.37 2.42
CA GLY A 153 7.90 -11.02 1.38
C GLY A 153 8.77 -12.15 1.91
N ASP A 154 9.48 -12.82 1.02
CA ASP A 154 10.29 -14.00 1.32
C ASP A 154 11.38 -13.71 2.37
N GLU A 155 12.02 -12.56 2.31
CA GLU A 155 13.03 -12.16 3.29
C GLU A 155 12.44 -11.93 4.69
N GLY A 156 11.18 -11.52 4.81
CA GLY A 156 10.46 -11.41 6.09
C GLY A 156 9.99 -12.77 6.59
N ILE A 157 9.42 -13.59 5.71
CA ILE A 157 8.88 -14.92 6.05
C ILE A 157 10.00 -15.86 6.55
N TYR A 158 11.14 -15.86 5.87
CA TYR A 158 12.28 -16.73 6.19
C TYR A 158 13.39 -16.03 7.00
N GLY A 159 13.27 -14.72 7.24
CA GLY A 159 14.28 -13.91 7.93
C GLY A 159 14.29 -14.05 9.45
N GLY A 160 13.35 -14.81 10.02
CA GLY A 160 13.29 -15.12 11.45
C GLY A 160 12.55 -14.08 12.31
N HIS A 161 11.85 -13.12 11.70
CA HIS A 161 10.90 -12.26 12.43
C HIS A 161 9.65 -13.08 12.75
N PRO A 162 9.24 -13.21 14.03
CA PRO A 162 8.21 -14.20 14.42
C PRO A 162 6.87 -13.94 13.74
N GLU A 163 6.39 -12.70 13.72
CA GLU A 163 5.08 -12.37 13.16
C GLU A 163 5.10 -12.35 11.62
N SER A 164 6.25 -12.03 11.00
CA SER A 164 6.39 -12.05 9.53
C SER A 164 6.41 -13.46 8.97
N ALA A 165 6.82 -14.45 9.76
CA ALA A 165 6.88 -15.86 9.35
C ALA A 165 5.51 -16.43 8.92
N ALA A 166 4.40 -15.83 9.40
CA ALA A 166 3.06 -16.19 8.97
C ALA A 166 2.68 -15.65 7.58
N GLY A 167 3.50 -14.78 6.98
CA GLY A 167 3.29 -14.13 5.68
C GLY A 167 2.27 -13.01 5.67
N LEU A 168 1.28 -13.03 6.54
CA LEU A 168 0.28 -11.98 6.75
C LEU A 168 0.18 -11.68 8.24
N ALA A 169 0.00 -10.40 8.60
CA ALA A 169 -0.15 -9.99 9.99
C ALA A 169 -1.06 -8.77 10.15
N GLY A 170 -1.66 -8.65 11.34
CA GLY A 170 -2.42 -7.48 11.79
C GLY A 170 -1.79 -6.91 13.06
N TRP A 171 -1.74 -5.58 13.15
CA TRP A 171 -1.10 -4.83 14.22
C TRP A 171 -2.04 -3.75 14.73
N SER A 172 -2.00 -3.51 16.03
CA SER A 172 -2.67 -2.34 16.59
C SER A 172 -2.01 -1.03 16.11
N VAL A 173 -2.62 0.09 16.40
CA VAL A 173 -2.06 1.42 16.10
C VAL A 173 -0.83 1.74 16.96
N GLU A 174 -0.62 0.99 18.04
CA GLU A 174 0.55 1.03 18.93
C GLU A 174 1.65 0.05 18.50
N GLY A 175 1.41 -0.79 17.47
CA GLY A 175 2.38 -1.75 16.94
C GLY A 175 2.36 -3.11 17.62
N GLU A 176 1.33 -3.42 18.41
CA GLU A 176 1.15 -4.75 18.98
C GLU A 176 0.58 -5.71 17.93
N ALA A 177 1.11 -6.93 17.86
CA ALA A 177 0.58 -7.96 16.98
C ALA A 177 -0.79 -8.44 17.49
N ILE A 178 -1.85 -8.19 16.71
CA ILE A 178 -3.24 -8.50 17.09
C ILE A 178 -3.84 -9.65 16.28
N TRP A 179 -3.20 -10.03 15.17
CA TRP A 179 -3.73 -11.08 14.31
C TRP A 179 -2.65 -11.75 13.46
N ALA A 180 -2.78 -13.06 13.30
CA ALA A 180 -2.05 -13.87 12.33
C ALA A 180 -2.97 -14.97 11.76
N PRO A 181 -2.74 -15.43 10.51
CA PRO A 181 -3.65 -16.38 9.86
C PRO A 181 -3.60 -17.78 10.46
N GLY A 182 -2.53 -18.19 11.12
CA GLY A 182 -2.30 -19.57 11.55
C GLY A 182 -2.32 -20.52 10.35
N SER A 183 -3.00 -21.67 10.49
CA SER A 183 -3.16 -22.67 9.43
C SER A 183 -4.36 -22.45 8.50
N ARG A 184 -4.97 -21.25 8.52
CA ARG A 184 -6.22 -20.95 7.78
C ARG A 184 -5.99 -20.51 6.33
N LEU A 185 -4.75 -20.34 5.90
CA LEU A 185 -4.45 -20.02 4.50
C LEU A 185 -4.41 -21.29 3.65
N PRO A 186 -4.79 -21.20 2.36
CA PRO A 186 -4.82 -22.35 1.45
C PRO A 186 -3.43 -22.85 1.06
N ASP A 187 -2.39 -22.05 1.25
CA ASP A 187 -1.00 -22.35 0.92
C ASP A 187 -0.05 -21.48 1.76
N VAL A 188 1.25 -21.71 1.65
CA VAL A 188 2.28 -20.93 2.33
C VAL A 188 2.55 -19.64 1.54
N PRO A 189 2.37 -18.46 2.15
CA PRO A 189 2.72 -17.21 1.50
C PRO A 189 4.22 -17.13 1.18
N LEU A 190 4.55 -16.49 0.06
CA LEU A 190 5.92 -16.18 -0.32
C LEU A 190 6.12 -14.66 -0.44
N GLU A 191 5.13 -13.96 -0.98
CA GLU A 191 5.28 -12.53 -1.25
C GLU A 191 3.92 -11.83 -1.28
N GLY A 192 3.80 -10.69 -0.58
CA GLY A 192 2.66 -9.80 -0.71
C GLY A 192 2.64 -9.05 -2.05
N CYS A 193 1.46 -8.82 -2.62
CA CYS A 193 1.29 -8.11 -3.88
C CYS A 193 0.70 -6.72 -3.68
N THR A 194 -0.48 -6.64 -3.08
CA THR A 194 -1.21 -5.40 -2.85
C THR A 194 -2.24 -5.61 -1.73
N ALA A 195 -2.88 -4.52 -1.31
CA ALA A 195 -3.89 -4.57 -0.24
C ALA A 195 -5.05 -3.61 -0.54
N ALA A 196 -6.22 -3.89 0.06
CA ALA A 196 -7.40 -3.06 -0.05
C ALA A 196 -8.25 -3.14 1.22
N THR A 197 -9.21 -2.21 1.36
CA THR A 197 -10.28 -2.30 2.34
C THR A 197 -11.66 -2.11 1.69
N GLU A 198 -12.66 -2.74 2.28
CA GLU A 198 -14.06 -2.62 1.91
C GLU A 198 -14.92 -2.63 3.18
N GLY A 199 -15.46 -1.49 3.55
CA GLY A 199 -16.19 -1.35 4.81
C GLY A 199 -15.31 -1.68 6.02
N ASP A 200 -15.71 -2.72 6.73
CA ASP A 200 -15.02 -3.31 7.88
C ASP A 200 -14.09 -4.48 7.52
N ARG A 201 -13.88 -4.73 6.23
CA ARG A 201 -13.08 -5.86 5.74
C ARG A 201 -11.73 -5.38 5.23
N VAL A 202 -10.72 -6.20 5.45
CA VAL A 202 -9.38 -6.03 4.90
C VAL A 202 -9.12 -7.13 3.87
N TRP A 203 -8.46 -6.77 2.77
CA TRP A 203 -8.03 -7.70 1.75
C TRP A 203 -6.52 -7.61 1.58
N LEU A 204 -5.85 -8.74 1.76
CA LEU A 204 -4.42 -8.88 1.48
C LEU A 204 -4.25 -9.83 0.30
N ILE A 205 -3.52 -9.38 -0.71
CA ILE A 205 -3.26 -10.15 -1.92
C ILE A 205 -1.80 -10.58 -1.90
N TRP A 206 -1.58 -11.88 -2.06
CA TRP A 206 -0.27 -12.51 -1.95
C TRP A 206 -0.14 -13.69 -2.91
N TYR A 207 1.08 -14.09 -3.22
CA TYR A 207 1.31 -15.33 -3.97
C TYR A 207 2.09 -16.35 -3.15
N SER A 208 1.84 -17.62 -3.48
CA SER A 208 2.43 -18.78 -2.85
C SER A 208 3.75 -19.17 -3.51
N GLY A 209 4.69 -19.68 -2.69
CA GLY A 209 5.96 -20.26 -3.13
C GLY A 209 5.89 -21.73 -3.53
N SER A 210 4.74 -22.38 -3.38
CA SER A 210 4.61 -23.80 -3.69
C SER A 210 4.70 -24.08 -5.20
N ARG A 211 5.06 -25.31 -5.60
CA ARG A 211 5.14 -25.72 -7.02
C ARG A 211 3.81 -25.58 -7.78
N ARG A 212 2.67 -25.68 -7.07
CA ARG A 212 1.32 -25.45 -7.61
C ARG A 212 0.84 -24.03 -7.33
N GLY A 213 1.72 -23.19 -6.81
CA GLY A 213 1.40 -21.91 -6.23
C GLY A 213 0.66 -20.97 -7.17
N GLY A 214 -0.27 -20.23 -6.58
CA GLY A 214 -1.09 -19.19 -7.21
C GLY A 214 -1.00 -17.90 -6.47
N THR A 215 -1.71 -16.90 -6.99
CA THR A 215 -1.99 -15.67 -6.27
C THR A 215 -3.35 -15.81 -5.60
N PHE A 216 -3.46 -15.36 -4.37
CA PHE A 216 -4.67 -15.45 -3.56
C PHE A 216 -5.18 -14.09 -3.16
N LEU A 217 -6.50 -13.94 -3.13
CA LEU A 217 -7.24 -12.84 -2.55
C LEU A 217 -7.73 -13.30 -1.17
N THR A 218 -7.15 -12.75 -0.12
CA THR A 218 -7.50 -13.12 1.25
C THR A 218 -8.28 -11.98 1.91
N ARG A 219 -9.53 -12.25 2.25
CA ARG A 219 -10.40 -11.37 3.01
C ARG A 219 -10.28 -11.68 4.50
N ILE A 220 -10.16 -10.64 5.30
CA ILE A 220 -10.05 -10.71 6.75
C ILE A 220 -11.16 -9.83 7.34
N HIS A 221 -11.83 -10.32 8.38
CA HIS A 221 -12.73 -9.56 9.22
C HIS A 221 -11.98 -9.17 10.51
N PRO A 222 -11.55 -7.91 10.67
CA PRO A 222 -10.78 -7.47 11.83
C PRO A 222 -11.45 -7.74 13.17
N SER A 223 -12.79 -7.63 13.24
CA SER A 223 -13.55 -7.74 14.48
C SER A 223 -13.57 -9.13 15.10
N ASN A 224 -13.47 -10.19 14.28
CA ASN A 224 -13.53 -11.59 14.76
C ASN A 224 -12.34 -12.44 14.26
N GLY A 225 -11.44 -11.86 13.44
CA GLY A 225 -10.28 -12.53 12.88
C GLY A 225 -10.60 -13.62 11.84
N GLU A 226 -11.86 -13.68 11.35
CA GLU A 226 -12.26 -14.62 10.30
C GLU A 226 -11.49 -14.34 9.01
N VAL A 227 -11.03 -15.41 8.34
CA VAL A 227 -10.28 -15.32 7.09
C VAL A 227 -10.86 -16.28 6.05
N THR A 228 -10.98 -15.77 4.84
CA THR A 228 -11.37 -16.54 3.66
C THR A 228 -10.46 -16.19 2.50
N SER A 229 -9.98 -17.18 1.76
CA SER A 229 -9.08 -16.97 0.63
C SER A 229 -9.62 -17.61 -0.64
N TRP A 230 -9.44 -16.94 -1.77
CA TRP A 230 -9.79 -17.42 -3.10
C TRP A 230 -8.62 -17.26 -4.06
N PRO A 231 -8.51 -18.11 -5.08
CA PRO A 231 -7.57 -17.88 -6.18
C PRO A 231 -7.82 -16.51 -6.84
N SER A 232 -6.76 -15.79 -7.12
CA SER A 232 -6.84 -14.51 -7.84
C SER A 232 -6.95 -14.74 -9.34
N PRO A 233 -7.85 -14.03 -10.05
CA PRO A 233 -7.95 -14.09 -11.50
C PRO A 233 -6.77 -13.40 -12.22
N VAL A 234 -5.91 -12.70 -11.46
CA VAL A 234 -4.71 -12.04 -11.97
C VAL A 234 -3.50 -12.47 -11.13
N ARG A 235 -2.49 -12.99 -11.79
CA ARG A 235 -1.24 -13.35 -11.12
C ARG A 235 -0.44 -12.09 -10.77
N ASP A 236 -0.04 -11.96 -9.48
CA ASP A 236 0.79 -10.89 -8.95
C ASP A 236 0.29 -9.49 -9.40
N PRO A 237 -0.91 -9.05 -8.99
CA PRO A 237 -1.46 -7.76 -9.36
C PRO A 237 -0.74 -6.62 -8.65
N ASP A 238 -0.64 -5.46 -9.32
CA ASP A 238 -0.05 -4.23 -8.74
C ASP A 238 -1.09 -3.41 -7.96
N GLY A 239 -2.38 -3.72 -8.09
CA GLY A 239 -3.47 -3.06 -7.39
C GLY A 239 -4.74 -3.88 -7.43
N PHE A 240 -5.55 -3.72 -6.39
CA PHE A 240 -6.83 -4.40 -6.20
C PHE A 240 -7.81 -3.49 -5.47
N ALA A 241 -9.06 -3.49 -5.88
CA ALA A 241 -10.19 -2.95 -5.12
C ALA A 241 -11.43 -3.81 -5.34
N VAL A 242 -12.31 -3.81 -4.35
CA VAL A 242 -13.51 -4.64 -4.35
C VAL A 242 -14.69 -3.88 -3.76
N ARG A 243 -15.90 -4.14 -4.31
CA ARG A 243 -17.19 -3.69 -3.78
C ARG A 243 -18.23 -4.79 -3.96
N GLY A 244 -18.57 -5.45 -2.86
CA GLY A 244 -19.49 -6.60 -2.87
C GLY A 244 -18.97 -7.74 -3.74
N ARG A 245 -19.65 -8.02 -4.84
CA ARG A 245 -19.27 -9.10 -5.76
C ARG A 245 -18.44 -8.63 -6.95
N ARG A 246 -18.03 -7.37 -7.01
CA ARG A 246 -17.23 -6.83 -8.13
C ARG A 246 -15.85 -6.46 -7.64
N ALA A 247 -14.86 -6.76 -8.46
CA ALA A 247 -13.47 -6.38 -8.19
C ALA A 247 -12.83 -5.77 -9.44
N VAL A 248 -11.86 -4.90 -9.21
CA VAL A 248 -10.95 -4.40 -10.23
C VAL A 248 -9.51 -4.68 -9.78
N LEU A 249 -8.74 -5.26 -10.70
CA LEU A 249 -7.32 -5.55 -10.51
C LEU A 249 -6.52 -4.85 -11.60
N THR A 250 -5.28 -4.53 -11.29
CA THR A 250 -4.36 -3.98 -12.29
C THR A 250 -3.05 -4.74 -12.32
N LYS A 251 -2.48 -4.83 -13.51
CA LYS A 251 -1.14 -5.34 -13.75
C LYS A 251 -0.39 -4.39 -14.66
N ARG A 252 0.73 -3.84 -14.19
CA ARG A 252 1.56 -2.96 -15.01
C ARG A 252 2.15 -3.73 -16.18
N VAL A 253 2.33 -3.03 -17.28
CA VAL A 253 3.09 -3.56 -18.42
C VAL A 253 4.54 -3.06 -18.29
N HIS A 254 5.48 -3.99 -18.18
CA HIS A 254 6.88 -3.67 -17.91
C HIS A 254 7.44 -2.65 -18.91
N ASN A 255 8.12 -1.60 -18.38
CA ASN A 255 8.73 -0.51 -19.16
C ASN A 255 7.78 0.30 -20.06
N GLN A 256 6.46 0.19 -19.90
CA GLN A 256 5.48 0.89 -20.72
C GLN A 256 4.68 1.89 -19.90
N ARG A 257 4.08 2.86 -20.61
CA ARG A 257 3.07 3.79 -20.07
C ARG A 257 1.68 3.18 -20.26
N SER A 258 1.52 1.94 -19.82
CA SER A 258 0.24 1.24 -19.88
C SER A 258 0.11 0.29 -18.71
N THR A 259 -1.13 0.01 -18.35
CA THR A 259 -1.49 -1.01 -17.37
C THR A 259 -2.61 -1.87 -17.93
N GLU A 260 -2.64 -3.11 -17.57
CA GLU A 260 -3.77 -3.98 -17.79
C GLU A 260 -4.76 -3.76 -16.65
N VAL A 261 -6.03 -3.60 -16.96
CA VAL A 261 -7.13 -3.52 -16.01
C VAL A 261 -8.01 -4.72 -16.24
N VAL A 262 -8.30 -5.43 -15.17
CA VAL A 262 -9.13 -6.63 -15.16
C VAL A 262 -10.29 -6.39 -14.22
N ARG A 263 -11.52 -6.53 -14.72
CA ARG A 263 -12.73 -6.61 -13.89
C ARG A 263 -13.07 -8.07 -13.65
N ALA A 264 -13.47 -8.38 -12.44
CA ALA A 264 -13.91 -9.71 -12.07
C ALA A 264 -15.18 -9.62 -11.22
N GLU A 265 -16.00 -10.65 -11.31
CA GLU A 265 -17.21 -10.82 -10.53
C GLU A 265 -17.15 -12.14 -9.74
N PHE A 266 -17.53 -12.08 -8.47
CA PHE A 266 -17.61 -13.22 -7.59
C PHE A 266 -18.95 -13.93 -7.77
N ASP A 267 -18.96 -15.21 -8.17
CA ASP A 267 -20.18 -15.99 -8.39
C ASP A 267 -20.72 -16.66 -7.13
N GLY A 268 -19.93 -16.74 -6.09
CA GLY A 268 -20.22 -17.41 -4.83
C GLY A 268 -19.07 -18.33 -4.40
N ASP A 269 -18.37 -18.87 -5.39
CA ASP A 269 -17.26 -19.79 -5.20
C ASP A 269 -15.93 -19.21 -5.69
N ASP A 270 -15.93 -18.57 -6.87
CA ASP A 270 -14.72 -18.07 -7.53
C ASP A 270 -14.87 -16.63 -8.08
N TRP A 271 -13.72 -16.01 -8.34
CA TRP A 271 -13.62 -14.71 -9.02
C TRP A 271 -13.44 -14.90 -10.53
N ASN A 272 -14.49 -14.62 -11.31
CA ASN A 272 -14.51 -14.77 -12.77
C ASN A 272 -14.20 -13.46 -13.47
N VAL A 273 -13.29 -13.49 -14.43
CA VAL A 273 -12.96 -12.32 -15.26
C VAL A 273 -14.13 -11.98 -16.17
N THR A 274 -14.65 -10.76 -16.04
CA THR A 274 -15.73 -10.23 -16.91
C THR A 274 -15.20 -9.30 -17.99
N GLU A 275 -14.09 -8.60 -17.73
CA GLU A 275 -13.47 -7.71 -18.70
C GLU A 275 -11.95 -7.67 -18.46
N ARG A 276 -11.18 -7.62 -19.54
CA ARG A 276 -9.74 -7.43 -19.52
C ARG A 276 -9.34 -6.44 -20.60
N ARG A 277 -8.69 -5.35 -20.20
CA ARG A 277 -8.35 -4.29 -21.13
C ARG A 277 -7.00 -3.68 -20.78
N ARG A 278 -6.19 -3.44 -21.78
CA ARG A 278 -4.98 -2.64 -21.65
C ARG A 278 -5.30 -1.16 -21.89
N ILE A 279 -4.93 -0.32 -20.94
CA ILE A 279 -5.14 1.13 -21.01
C ILE A 279 -3.81 1.87 -21.03
N ARG A 280 -3.78 3.01 -21.73
CA ARG A 280 -2.66 3.93 -21.72
C ARG A 280 -2.79 4.86 -20.53
N VAL A 281 -1.67 5.10 -19.81
CA VAL A 281 -1.61 5.96 -18.63
C VAL A 281 -0.59 7.09 -18.81
N PRO A 282 -0.70 8.22 -18.08
CA PRO A 282 0.14 9.41 -18.32
C PRO A 282 1.61 9.23 -17.96
N GLY A 283 1.96 8.17 -17.23
CA GLY A 283 3.32 7.86 -16.80
C GLY A 283 3.53 6.37 -16.60
N ARG A 284 4.67 5.97 -16.07
CA ARG A 284 4.87 4.58 -15.65
C ARG A 284 4.12 4.32 -14.35
N VAL A 285 3.44 3.20 -14.27
CA VAL A 285 2.83 2.72 -13.02
C VAL A 285 3.95 2.18 -12.13
N VAL A 286 3.94 2.60 -10.87
CA VAL A 286 4.87 2.08 -9.86
C VAL A 286 4.40 0.68 -9.45
N MET A 287 5.34 -0.23 -9.24
CA MET A 287 5.03 -1.60 -8.83
C MET A 287 4.37 -1.62 -7.45
N ARG A 288 3.34 -2.45 -7.30
CA ARG A 288 2.65 -2.69 -6.02
C ARG A 288 2.15 -1.42 -5.32
N CYS A 289 1.79 -0.40 -6.10
CA CYS A 289 1.35 0.87 -5.53
C CYS A 289 -0.14 1.12 -5.72
N GLY A 290 -0.91 0.18 -6.25
CA GLY A 290 -2.35 0.30 -6.32
C GLY A 290 -2.96 0.10 -4.94
N GLN A 291 -3.79 1.04 -4.49
CA GLN A 291 -4.49 0.97 -3.19
C GLN A 291 -5.99 0.94 -3.42
N GLY A 292 -6.66 -0.05 -2.85
CA GLY A 292 -8.12 -0.18 -2.91
C GLY A 292 -8.80 0.35 -1.66
N ARG A 293 -9.82 1.19 -1.86
CA ARG A 293 -10.69 1.69 -0.79
C ARG A 293 -12.13 1.66 -1.24
N ASP A 294 -12.98 0.89 -0.56
CA ASP A 294 -14.44 0.84 -0.77
C ASP A 294 -14.85 0.75 -2.25
N GLY A 295 -14.24 -0.17 -2.98
CA GLY A 295 -14.52 -0.41 -4.41
C GLY A 295 -13.82 0.54 -5.36
N VAL A 296 -12.93 1.38 -4.87
CA VAL A 296 -12.16 2.31 -5.71
C VAL A 296 -10.69 1.94 -5.67
N LEU A 297 -10.15 1.64 -6.84
CA LEU A 297 -8.71 1.44 -7.01
C LEU A 297 -8.04 2.75 -7.38
N TRP A 298 -7.10 3.15 -6.58
CA TRP A 298 -6.23 4.28 -6.80
C TRP A 298 -4.88 3.81 -7.33
N LEU A 299 -4.36 4.52 -8.33
CA LEU A 299 -3.07 4.23 -8.97
C LEU A 299 -2.25 5.50 -9.14
N ARG A 300 -0.95 5.38 -9.00
CA ARG A 300 -0.02 6.42 -9.39
C ARG A 300 0.66 6.07 -10.73
N ALA A 301 0.55 6.96 -11.71
CA ALA A 301 1.19 6.85 -13.02
C ALA A 301 2.07 8.08 -13.29
N GLY A 302 3.37 7.97 -13.04
CA GLY A 302 4.28 9.11 -12.96
C GLY A 302 3.92 10.02 -11.79
N ASP A 303 3.64 11.30 -12.07
CA ASP A 303 3.18 12.27 -11.06
C ASP A 303 1.66 12.53 -11.16
N THR A 304 0.89 11.56 -11.64
CA THR A 304 -0.56 11.66 -11.78
C THR A 304 -1.23 10.53 -11.00
N TRP A 305 -2.26 10.86 -10.23
CA TRP A 305 -3.10 9.89 -9.53
C TRP A 305 -4.37 9.64 -10.30
N LEU A 306 -4.68 8.38 -10.47
CA LEU A 306 -5.80 7.85 -11.23
C LEU A 306 -6.73 7.08 -10.30
N ARG A 307 -8.00 7.01 -10.68
CA ARG A 307 -9.04 6.27 -9.98
C ARG A 307 -9.80 5.39 -10.97
N ILE A 308 -10.08 4.14 -10.55
CA ILE A 308 -10.85 3.16 -11.31
C ILE A 308 -11.87 2.54 -10.36
N GLU A 309 -13.13 2.52 -10.74
CA GLU A 309 -14.18 1.88 -9.93
C GLU A 309 -14.32 0.39 -10.26
N ALA A 310 -14.60 -0.42 -9.22
CA ALA A 310 -14.85 -1.86 -9.33
C ALA A 310 -16.21 -2.18 -9.98
#